data_2089a3d53d209809e1784fee791be1f2
#
_entry.id   2089a3d53d209809e1784fee791be1f2
#
_cell.length_a   1.000
_cell.length_b   1.000
_cell.length_c   1.000
_cell.angle_alpha   90.00
_cell.angle_beta   90.00
_cell.angle_gamma   90.00
#
_symmetry.space_group_name_H-M   'P 1'
#
loop_
_entity.id
_entity.type
_entity.pdbx_description
1 polymer ?
#
loop_
_entity_poly.entity_id
_entity_poly.type
_entity_poly.pdbx_seq_one_letter_code
_entity_poly.pdbx_strand_id
1 'polypeptide(L)'
;EADRLEKLTKGLLTLNELDIQKRLLNIQTFDINEAIKKAAATYEGDCTRHHILLELILSGKELYARADVEQIQQVLHNLLNNAIKFSPDHSTIIIETTEKNEKIFVSVKDHGIGIPKESLSKIWERFYKTDISRGKDQKGTGLGLSIVKEIIHAHDQHINVISTEGIGTEF
;
A
#
# COMPACT_ATOMS: atom_id res chain seq x y z
N GLU A 1 2.87 -23.19 -6.23
CA GLU A 1 1.50 -23.03 -6.76
C GLU A 1 0.46 -22.99 -5.65
N ALA A 2 0.54 -23.85 -4.63
CA ALA A 2 -0.39 -23.83 -3.50
C ALA A 2 -0.41 -22.47 -2.77
N ASP A 3 0.74 -21.89 -2.46
CA ASP A 3 0.86 -20.55 -1.85
C ASP A 3 0.19 -19.44 -2.68
N ARG A 4 0.27 -19.57 -4.00
CA ARG A 4 -0.34 -18.62 -4.91
C ARG A 4 -1.87 -18.75 -4.89
N LEU A 5 -2.37 -19.98 -4.90
CA LEU A 5 -3.80 -20.24 -4.79
C LEU A 5 -4.37 -19.77 -3.46
N GLU A 6 -3.68 -20.00 -2.36
CA GLU A 6 -4.08 -19.52 -1.04
C GLU A 6 -4.16 -17.99 -1.00
N LYS A 7 -3.13 -17.29 -1.49
CA LYS A 7 -3.12 -15.82 -1.58
C LYS A 7 -4.23 -15.29 -2.47
N LEU A 8 -4.49 -15.94 -3.63
CA LEU A 8 -5.58 -15.58 -4.52
C LEU A 8 -6.94 -15.74 -3.85
N THR A 9 -7.17 -16.88 -3.21
CA THR A 9 -8.42 -17.17 -2.49
C THR A 9 -8.65 -16.18 -1.37
N LYS A 10 -7.63 -15.90 -0.57
CA LYS A 10 -7.69 -14.92 0.53
C LYS A 10 -7.96 -13.50 0.01
N GLY A 11 -7.30 -13.10 -1.07
CA GLY A 11 -7.51 -11.79 -1.69
C GLY A 11 -8.91 -11.63 -2.28
N LEU A 12 -9.43 -12.67 -2.94
CA LEU A 12 -10.80 -12.68 -3.48
C LEU A 12 -11.87 -12.66 -2.38
N LEU A 13 -11.65 -13.41 -1.29
CA LEU A 13 -12.53 -13.36 -0.12
C LEU A 13 -12.53 -11.95 0.49
N THR A 14 -11.37 -11.34 0.67
CA THR A 14 -11.25 -9.96 1.17
C THR A 14 -12.01 -8.97 0.30
N LEU A 15 -11.86 -9.04 -1.02
CA LEU A 15 -12.60 -8.16 -1.95
C LEU A 15 -14.11 -8.39 -1.88
N ASN A 16 -14.55 -9.63 -1.76
CA ASN A 16 -15.98 -9.95 -1.63
C ASN A 16 -16.54 -9.45 -0.29
N GLU A 17 -15.80 -9.62 0.79
CA GLU A 17 -16.15 -9.08 2.10
C GLU A 17 -16.24 -7.55 2.10
N LEU A 18 -15.32 -6.86 1.42
CA LEU A 18 -15.35 -5.40 1.27
C LEU A 18 -16.58 -4.93 0.48
N ASP A 19 -16.98 -5.65 -0.56
CA ASP A 19 -18.21 -5.36 -1.31
C ASP A 19 -19.48 -5.52 -0.43
N ILE A 20 -19.49 -6.50 0.46
CA ILE A 20 -20.57 -6.75 1.41
C ILE A 20 -20.53 -5.78 2.58
N GLN A 21 -19.33 -5.45 3.07
CA GLN A 21 -19.09 -4.65 4.26
C GLN A 21 -19.06 -3.13 4.03
N LYS A 22 -19.31 -2.64 2.82
CA LYS A 22 -19.47 -1.18 2.58
C LYS A 22 -20.39 -0.47 3.58
N ARG A 23 -21.15 -1.25 4.38
CA ARG A 23 -22.08 -0.76 5.39
C ARG A 23 -21.61 -0.95 6.84
N LEU A 24 -20.45 -1.60 7.09
CA LEU A 24 -20.05 -2.04 8.43
C LEU A 24 -18.58 -1.76 8.75
N LEU A 25 -18.08 -0.56 8.39
CA LEU A 25 -16.77 -0.13 8.86
C LEU A 25 -16.78 0.06 10.37
N ASN A 26 -15.80 -0.51 11.07
CA ASN A 26 -15.58 -0.26 12.49
C ASN A 26 -14.74 1.01 12.67
N ILE A 27 -15.36 2.16 12.51
CA ILE A 27 -14.70 3.46 12.58
C ILE A 27 -14.29 3.76 14.02
N GLN A 28 -12.99 3.97 14.21
CA GLN A 28 -12.38 4.35 15.48
C GLN A 28 -11.47 5.56 15.28
N THR A 29 -11.23 6.30 16.35
CA THR A 29 -10.20 7.34 16.40
C THR A 29 -8.89 6.70 16.87
N PHE A 30 -7.83 6.84 16.08
CA PHE A 30 -6.52 6.28 16.39
C PHE A 30 -5.40 7.17 15.84
N ASP A 31 -4.19 6.98 16.38
CA ASP A 31 -3.00 7.67 15.91
C ASP A 31 -2.45 6.99 14.66
N ILE A 32 -2.55 7.66 13.49
CA ILE A 32 -2.06 7.13 12.22
C ILE A 32 -0.52 6.96 12.21
N ASN A 33 0.20 7.81 12.93
CA ASN A 33 1.65 7.70 13.04
C ASN A 33 2.04 6.39 13.74
N GLU A 34 1.34 6.00 14.80
CA GLU A 34 1.56 4.71 15.46
C GLU A 34 1.18 3.53 14.57
N ALA A 35 0.11 3.64 13.81
CA ALA A 35 -0.28 2.62 12.83
C ALA A 35 0.80 2.42 11.76
N ILE A 36 1.40 3.50 11.27
CA ILE A 36 2.50 3.47 10.30
C ILE A 36 3.76 2.83 10.92
N LYS A 37 4.14 3.21 12.13
CA LYS A 37 5.29 2.62 12.84
C LYS A 37 5.12 1.11 13.02
N LYS A 38 3.90 0.68 13.38
CA LYS A 38 3.56 -0.74 13.54
C LYS A 38 3.68 -1.51 12.21
N ALA A 39 3.17 -0.95 11.13
CA ALA A 39 3.30 -1.56 9.81
C ALA A 39 4.77 -1.62 9.35
N ALA A 40 5.52 -0.53 9.53
CA ALA A 40 6.94 -0.47 9.21
C ALA A 40 7.77 -1.51 9.96
N ALA A 41 7.51 -1.70 11.25
CA ALA A 41 8.19 -2.70 12.08
C ALA A 41 8.01 -4.13 11.54
N THR A 42 6.87 -4.44 10.95
CA THR A 42 6.60 -5.76 10.35
C THR A 42 7.55 -6.06 9.18
N TYR A 43 7.98 -5.04 8.45
CA TYR A 43 8.85 -5.19 7.26
C TYR A 43 10.33 -4.91 7.52
N GLU A 44 10.73 -4.66 8.76
CA GLU A 44 12.12 -4.38 9.12
C GLU A 44 13.08 -5.50 8.66
N GLY A 45 12.70 -6.75 8.85
CA GLY A 45 13.47 -7.91 8.40
C GLY A 45 13.63 -7.97 6.88
N ASP A 46 12.57 -7.69 6.14
CA ASP A 46 12.62 -7.68 4.67
C ASP A 46 13.46 -6.50 4.16
N CYS A 47 13.31 -5.33 4.75
CA CYS A 47 14.12 -4.17 4.42
C CYS A 47 15.62 -4.44 4.70
N THR A 48 15.95 -5.05 5.83
CA THR A 48 17.34 -5.41 6.18
C THR A 48 17.91 -6.38 5.17
N ARG A 49 17.15 -7.40 4.76
CA ARG A 49 17.59 -8.41 3.79
C ARG A 49 17.92 -7.81 2.42
N HIS A 50 17.19 -6.80 2.00
CA HIS A 50 17.39 -6.08 0.74
C HIS A 50 18.21 -4.80 0.87
N HIS A 51 18.74 -4.52 2.06
CA HIS A 51 19.48 -3.28 2.36
C HIS A 51 18.68 -2.02 2.00
N ILE A 52 17.36 -2.06 2.18
CA ILE A 52 16.46 -0.94 1.95
C ILE A 52 16.36 -0.11 3.22
N LEU A 53 16.58 1.20 3.09
CA LEU A 53 16.32 2.15 4.17
C LEU A 53 14.83 2.52 4.15
N LEU A 54 14.14 2.23 5.24
CA LEU A 54 12.76 2.68 5.44
C LEU A 54 12.76 3.95 6.30
N GLU A 55 12.43 5.07 5.68
CA GLU A 55 12.44 6.39 6.32
C GLU A 55 11.01 6.83 6.63
N LEU A 56 10.77 7.24 7.87
CA LEU A 56 9.47 7.75 8.32
C LEU A 56 9.57 9.25 8.60
N ILE A 57 8.82 10.05 7.85
CA ILE A 57 8.74 11.51 8.01
C ILE A 57 7.33 11.83 8.49
N LEU A 58 7.12 11.75 9.80
CA LEU A 58 5.80 11.83 10.41
C LEU A 58 5.53 13.23 10.99
N SER A 59 4.37 13.77 10.70
CA SER A 59 3.92 15.08 11.18
C SER A 59 3.52 15.01 12.65
N GLY A 60 4.13 15.87 13.49
CA GLY A 60 3.81 15.98 14.91
C GLY A 60 4.19 14.75 15.74
N LYS A 61 3.77 14.74 17.01
CA LYS A 61 3.92 13.57 17.89
C LYS A 61 2.81 12.57 17.70
N GLU A 62 1.60 13.06 17.53
CA GLU A 62 0.36 12.30 17.38
C GLU A 62 -0.45 12.90 16.25
N LEU A 63 -1.06 12.07 15.44
CA LEU A 63 -1.90 12.48 14.32
C LEU A 63 -3.14 11.57 14.27
N TYR A 64 -4.26 12.05 14.81
CA TYR A 64 -5.45 11.25 14.96
C TYR A 64 -6.30 11.21 13.70
N ALA A 65 -6.63 10.00 13.25
CA ALA A 65 -7.53 9.72 12.14
C ALA A 65 -8.78 8.98 12.64
N ARG A 66 -9.86 9.10 11.89
CA ARG A 66 -11.08 8.31 12.08
C ARG A 66 -11.25 7.36 10.91
N ALA A 67 -11.01 6.10 11.15
CA ALA A 67 -11.09 5.05 10.14
C ALA A 67 -11.23 3.67 10.79
N ASP A 68 -11.38 2.64 9.96
CA ASP A 68 -11.25 1.25 10.36
C ASP A 68 -9.75 0.90 10.44
N VAL A 69 -9.25 0.72 11.65
CA VAL A 69 -7.81 0.50 11.93
C VAL A 69 -7.26 -0.73 11.20
N GLU A 70 -8.02 -1.82 11.19
CA GLU A 70 -7.57 -3.08 10.56
C GLU A 70 -7.48 -2.90 9.03
N GLN A 71 -8.46 -2.24 8.43
CA GLN A 71 -8.43 -1.96 7.00
C GLN A 71 -7.33 -0.98 6.61
N ILE A 72 -7.08 0.05 7.41
CA ILE A 72 -5.96 0.97 7.17
C ILE A 72 -4.61 0.24 7.32
N GLN A 73 -4.46 -0.66 8.30
CA GLN A 73 -3.29 -1.52 8.40
C GLN A 73 -3.10 -2.36 7.12
N GLN A 74 -4.17 -2.90 6.57
CA GLN A 74 -4.10 -3.66 5.32
C GLN A 74 -3.65 -2.80 4.13
N VAL A 75 -4.11 -1.55 4.05
CA VAL A 75 -3.63 -0.58 3.05
C VAL A 75 -2.13 -0.37 3.18
N LEU A 76 -1.66 -0.07 4.38
CA LEU A 76 -0.23 0.16 4.66
C LEU A 76 0.60 -1.07 4.30
N HIS A 77 0.17 -2.27 4.66
CA HIS A 77 0.85 -3.52 4.32
C HIS A 77 0.93 -3.75 2.81
N ASN A 78 -0.16 -3.51 2.08
CA ASN A 78 -0.17 -3.68 0.63
C ASN A 78 0.77 -2.69 -0.07
N LEU A 79 0.77 -1.42 0.35
CA LEU A 79 1.64 -0.40 -0.23
C LEU A 79 3.12 -0.65 0.10
N LEU A 80 3.45 -0.98 1.35
CA LEU A 80 4.81 -1.31 1.77
C LEU A 80 5.33 -2.56 1.07
N ASN A 81 4.54 -3.61 1.00
CA ASN A 81 4.92 -4.84 0.30
C ASN A 81 5.25 -4.57 -1.18
N ASN A 82 4.44 -3.76 -1.86
CA ASN A 82 4.72 -3.34 -3.23
C ASN A 82 6.00 -2.51 -3.32
N ALA A 83 6.17 -1.53 -2.45
CA ALA A 83 7.35 -0.68 -2.43
C ALA A 83 8.64 -1.51 -2.28
N ILE A 84 8.68 -2.45 -1.34
CA ILE A 84 9.83 -3.33 -1.10
C ILE A 84 10.07 -4.26 -2.32
N LYS A 85 9.00 -4.87 -2.82
CA LYS A 85 9.08 -5.83 -3.93
C LYS A 85 9.64 -5.22 -5.22
N PHE A 86 9.26 -3.99 -5.53
CA PHE A 86 9.65 -3.32 -6.77
C PHE A 86 10.84 -2.38 -6.63
N SER A 87 11.37 -2.19 -5.43
CA SER A 87 12.58 -1.41 -5.18
C SER A 87 13.84 -2.25 -5.43
N PRO A 88 14.90 -1.65 -5.96
CA PRO A 88 16.20 -2.30 -6.01
C PRO A 88 16.81 -2.39 -4.60
N ASP A 89 17.72 -3.32 -4.41
CA ASP A 89 18.53 -3.37 -3.20
C ASP A 89 19.32 -2.06 -3.01
N HIS A 90 19.60 -1.69 -1.78
CA HIS A 90 20.29 -0.44 -1.42
C HIS A 90 19.53 0.85 -1.78
N SER A 91 18.20 0.78 -1.86
CA SER A 91 17.34 1.95 -2.09
C SER A 91 16.67 2.44 -0.80
N THR A 92 15.90 3.51 -0.93
CA THR A 92 15.14 4.10 0.17
C THR A 92 13.65 4.09 -0.15
N ILE A 93 12.84 3.71 0.85
CA ILE A 93 11.39 3.87 0.84
C ILE A 93 11.04 4.92 1.89
N ILE A 94 10.21 5.88 1.54
CA ILE A 94 9.82 6.98 2.42
C ILE A 94 8.32 6.90 2.67
N ILE A 95 7.93 6.92 3.96
CA ILE A 95 6.54 7.11 4.35
C ILE A 95 6.43 8.46 5.02
N GLU A 96 5.56 9.30 4.50
CA GLU A 96 5.36 10.66 5.00
C GLU A 96 3.92 10.87 5.41
N THR A 97 3.70 11.57 6.53
CA THR A 97 2.39 12.09 6.93
C THR A 97 2.41 13.59 6.99
N THR A 98 1.36 14.22 6.47
CA THR A 98 1.13 15.65 6.57
C THR A 98 -0.32 15.92 6.95
N GLU A 99 -0.55 17.02 7.66
CA GLU A 99 -1.88 17.51 7.97
C GLU A 99 -2.09 18.87 7.31
N LYS A 100 -3.16 19.00 6.54
CA LYS A 100 -3.52 20.23 5.87
C LYS A 100 -5.03 20.38 5.79
N ASN A 101 -5.55 21.54 6.25
CA ASN A 101 -7.00 21.82 6.21
C ASN A 101 -7.84 20.72 6.87
N GLU A 102 -7.42 20.28 8.06
CA GLU A 102 -8.09 19.21 8.83
C GLU A 102 -8.15 17.85 8.11
N LYS A 103 -7.31 17.65 7.09
CA LYS A 103 -7.14 16.39 6.39
C LYS A 103 -5.74 15.84 6.58
N ILE A 104 -5.66 14.53 6.73
CA ILE A 104 -4.39 13.79 6.83
C ILE A 104 -4.07 13.22 5.47
N PHE A 105 -2.84 13.47 5.03
CA PHE A 105 -2.25 12.85 3.85
C PHE A 105 -1.15 11.89 4.29
N VAL A 106 -1.19 10.69 3.74
CA VAL A 106 -0.16 9.67 3.93
C VAL A 106 0.40 9.34 2.56
N SER A 107 1.70 9.42 2.38
CA SER A 107 2.35 8.95 1.16
C SER A 107 3.33 7.83 1.43
N VAL A 108 3.44 6.90 0.49
CA VAL A 108 4.44 5.83 0.44
C VAL A 108 5.17 5.96 -0.89
N LYS A 109 6.45 6.31 -0.81
CA LYS A 109 7.30 6.58 -1.98
C LYS A 109 8.43 5.58 -2.07
N ASP A 110 8.61 4.99 -3.23
CA ASP A 110 9.74 4.13 -3.56
C ASP A 110 10.56 4.69 -4.73
N HIS A 111 11.76 4.15 -4.89
CA HIS A 111 12.67 4.43 -6.00
C HIS A 111 12.85 3.17 -6.86
N GLY A 112 11.77 2.47 -7.10
CA GLY A 112 11.72 1.22 -7.83
C GLY A 112 11.59 1.37 -9.34
N ILE A 113 11.07 0.32 -9.95
CA ILE A 113 10.92 0.23 -11.42
C ILE A 113 9.95 1.27 -12.00
N GLY A 114 9.11 1.88 -11.18
CA GLY A 114 8.05 2.76 -11.65
C GLY A 114 6.96 2.03 -12.43
N ILE A 115 5.99 2.79 -12.89
CA ILE A 115 4.82 2.30 -13.63
C ILE A 115 4.77 3.02 -14.98
N PRO A 116 4.66 2.28 -16.09
CA PRO A 116 4.46 2.88 -17.41
C PRO A 116 3.21 3.77 -17.44
N LYS A 117 3.28 4.90 -18.11
CA LYS A 117 2.19 5.89 -18.16
C LYS A 117 0.86 5.27 -18.62
N GLU A 118 0.90 4.40 -19.61
CA GLU A 118 -0.26 3.68 -20.15
C GLU A 118 -0.90 2.69 -19.13
N SER A 119 -0.17 2.31 -18.11
CA SER A 119 -0.62 1.37 -17.08
C SER A 119 -1.22 2.06 -15.85
N LEU A 120 -1.00 3.37 -15.65
CA LEU A 120 -1.42 4.09 -14.43
C LEU A 120 -2.91 4.00 -14.14
N SER A 121 -3.76 3.99 -15.17
CA SER A 121 -5.21 3.82 -15.00
C SER A 121 -5.62 2.37 -14.72
N LYS A 122 -4.79 1.40 -15.07
CA LYS A 122 -5.07 -0.03 -15.00
C LYS A 122 -4.56 -0.72 -13.74
N ILE A 123 -3.62 -0.11 -13.02
CA ILE A 123 -3.02 -0.73 -11.82
C ILE A 123 -4.03 -1.03 -10.71
N TRP A 124 -5.19 -0.40 -10.74
CA TRP A 124 -6.27 -0.61 -9.78
C TRP A 124 -7.19 -1.78 -10.12
N GLU A 125 -7.04 -2.34 -11.33
CA GLU A 125 -7.85 -3.47 -11.79
C GLU A 125 -7.38 -4.77 -11.11
N ARG A 126 -8.33 -5.65 -10.84
CA ARG A 126 -8.04 -6.98 -10.27
C ARG A 126 -7.18 -7.79 -11.24
N PHE A 127 -6.15 -8.46 -10.71
CA PHE A 127 -5.21 -9.30 -11.46
C PHE A 127 -4.31 -8.57 -12.46
N TYR A 128 -4.37 -7.24 -12.52
CA TYR A 128 -3.52 -6.48 -13.42
C TYR A 128 -2.06 -6.46 -12.93
N LYS A 129 -1.16 -6.68 -13.86
CA LYS A 129 0.28 -6.54 -13.67
C LYS A 129 0.88 -5.96 -14.94
N THR A 130 1.81 -5.02 -14.80
CA THR A 130 2.63 -4.58 -15.93
C THR A 130 3.57 -5.71 -16.41
N ASP A 131 4.05 -5.66 -17.64
CA ASP A 131 4.95 -6.70 -18.15
C ASP A 131 6.24 -6.80 -17.33
N ILE A 132 6.79 -5.66 -16.89
CA ILE A 132 7.98 -5.61 -16.05
C ILE A 132 7.68 -6.18 -14.66
N SER A 133 6.53 -5.86 -14.07
CA SER A 133 6.14 -6.38 -12.77
C SER A 133 5.86 -7.89 -12.79
N ARG A 134 5.39 -8.43 -13.91
CA ARG A 134 5.26 -9.89 -14.11
C ARG A 134 6.58 -10.61 -14.01
N GLY A 135 7.66 -10.01 -14.54
CA GLY A 135 9.00 -10.57 -14.43
C GLY A 135 9.57 -10.57 -13.01
N LYS A 136 9.35 -9.49 -12.25
CA LYS A 136 9.84 -9.36 -10.86
C LYS A 136 8.96 -10.08 -9.83
N ASP A 137 7.67 -10.11 -10.04
CA ASP A 137 6.70 -10.68 -9.10
C ASP A 137 5.86 -11.78 -9.75
N GLN A 138 6.51 -12.89 -10.05
CA GLN A 138 5.83 -14.06 -10.62
C GLN A 138 4.81 -14.68 -9.65
N LYS A 139 5.02 -14.54 -8.35
CA LYS A 139 4.16 -15.10 -7.29
C LYS A 139 3.06 -14.15 -6.81
N GLY A 140 3.11 -12.88 -7.17
CA GLY A 140 2.11 -11.90 -6.79
C GLY A 140 0.75 -12.16 -7.44
N THR A 141 -0.32 -11.76 -6.75
CA THR A 141 -1.70 -12.02 -7.18
C THR A 141 -2.26 -10.96 -8.12
N GLY A 142 -1.71 -9.74 -8.10
CA GLY A 142 -2.29 -8.60 -8.79
C GLY A 142 -3.55 -8.04 -8.11
N LEU A 143 -3.79 -8.39 -6.84
CA LEU A 143 -4.97 -7.96 -6.08
C LEU A 143 -4.66 -6.84 -5.07
N GLY A 144 -3.40 -6.62 -4.71
CA GLY A 144 -3.03 -5.70 -3.64
C GLY A 144 -3.54 -4.27 -3.82
N LEU A 145 -3.35 -3.67 -4.99
CA LEU A 145 -3.79 -2.30 -5.26
C LEU A 145 -5.31 -2.20 -5.46
N SER A 146 -5.98 -3.21 -5.97
CA SER A 146 -7.44 -3.22 -6.03
C SER A 146 -8.06 -3.28 -4.64
N ILE A 147 -7.47 -4.03 -3.72
CA ILE A 147 -7.87 -4.06 -2.30
C ILE A 147 -7.67 -2.69 -1.66
N VAL A 148 -6.51 -2.05 -1.86
CA VAL A 148 -6.23 -0.70 -1.36
C VAL A 148 -7.29 0.29 -1.84
N LYS A 149 -7.58 0.30 -3.13
CA LYS A 149 -8.58 1.21 -3.71
C LYS A 149 -9.97 1.00 -3.10
N GLU A 150 -10.41 -0.26 -2.96
CA GLU A 150 -11.71 -0.58 -2.36
C GLU A 150 -11.81 -0.14 -0.89
N ILE A 151 -10.74 -0.35 -0.10
CA ILE A 151 -10.70 0.10 1.29
C ILE A 151 -10.80 1.62 1.39
N ILE A 152 -9.99 2.34 0.63
CA ILE A 152 -9.97 3.81 0.64
C ILE A 152 -11.31 4.37 0.17
N HIS A 153 -11.89 3.78 -0.89
CA HIS A 153 -13.21 4.16 -1.38
C HIS A 153 -14.32 3.87 -0.35
N ALA A 154 -14.25 2.75 0.37
CA ALA A 154 -15.20 2.44 1.44
C ALA A 154 -15.18 3.46 2.59
N HIS A 155 -14.05 4.14 2.79
CA HIS A 155 -13.90 5.24 3.74
C HIS A 155 -14.28 6.62 3.17
N ASP A 156 -14.86 6.69 1.96
CA ASP A 156 -15.13 7.94 1.23
C ASP A 156 -13.88 8.83 1.07
N GLN A 157 -12.73 8.20 0.89
CA GLN A 157 -11.45 8.85 0.69
C GLN A 157 -10.88 8.57 -0.69
N HIS A 158 -9.77 9.22 -1.01
CA HIS A 158 -9.12 9.12 -2.31
C HIS A 158 -7.69 8.62 -2.17
N ILE A 159 -7.25 7.85 -3.15
CA ILE A 159 -5.85 7.47 -3.33
C ILE A 159 -5.40 7.87 -4.73
N ASN A 160 -4.22 8.45 -4.80
CA ASN A 160 -3.59 8.86 -6.06
C ASN A 160 -2.27 8.11 -6.25
N VAL A 161 -1.79 8.09 -7.48
CA VAL A 161 -0.49 7.55 -7.83
C VAL A 161 0.27 8.54 -8.70
N ILE A 162 1.53 8.76 -8.36
CA ILE A 162 2.50 9.49 -9.18
C ILE A 162 3.64 8.52 -9.44
N SER A 163 3.94 8.25 -10.70
CA SER A 163 5.00 7.32 -11.05
C SER A 163 5.67 7.70 -12.35
N THR A 164 6.97 7.46 -12.38
CA THR A 164 7.79 7.56 -13.58
C THR A 164 8.56 6.26 -13.75
N GLU A 165 8.39 5.62 -14.90
CA GLU A 165 9.07 4.37 -15.25
C GLU A 165 10.59 4.54 -15.12
N GLY A 166 11.24 3.60 -14.43
CA GLY A 166 12.66 3.63 -14.16
C GLY A 166 13.12 4.56 -13.03
N ILE A 167 12.21 5.33 -12.41
CA ILE A 167 12.53 6.27 -11.32
C ILE A 167 11.89 5.86 -10.00
N GLY A 168 10.59 5.58 -10.00
CA GLY A 168 9.88 5.17 -8.80
C GLY A 168 8.41 5.50 -8.81
N THR A 169 7.76 5.20 -7.68
CA THR A 169 6.30 5.36 -7.50
C THR A 169 6.00 5.97 -6.14
N GLU A 170 4.99 6.82 -6.10
CA GLU A 170 4.42 7.39 -4.88
C GLU A 170 2.89 7.22 -4.91
N PHE A 171 2.36 6.63 -3.85
CA PHE A 171 0.94 6.52 -3.58
C PHE A 171 0.52 7.47 -2.48
#